data_a741328ac661fc4b16c192caebe63202
#
_entry.id   a741328ac661fc4b16c192caebe63202
#
_cell.length_a   1.000
_cell.length_b   1.000
_cell.length_c   1.000
_cell.angle_alpha   90.00
_cell.angle_beta   90.00
_cell.angle_gamma   90.00
#
_symmetry.space_group_name_H-M   'P 1'
#
loop_
_entity.id
_entity.type
_entity.pdbx_description
1 polymer ?
#
loop_
_entity_poly.entity_id
_entity_poly.type
_entity_poly.pdbx_seq_one_letter_code
_entity_poly.pdbx_strand_id
1 'polypeptide(L)'
;MATEISITRVYTATPQQVWAAWTEPDQLARWWGKRGWNARPDSIVLDVRPGGAFRVTTVNDEDGSEMTNEGTYTEVDEPHRLVLGETVVTFRDLGDGRTEMHFQTTTEASGELLQRMKGGVESAFERLEEALR
;
A
#
# COMPACT_ATOMS: atom_id res chain seq x y z
N MET A 1 -22.62 6.92 2.63
CA MET A 1 -21.67 7.99 2.99
C MET A 1 -20.25 7.44 3.00
N ALA A 2 -19.32 8.20 2.45
CA ALA A 2 -17.93 7.79 2.44
C ALA A 2 -17.35 7.82 3.87
N THR A 3 -16.58 6.79 4.19
CA THR A 3 -15.88 6.70 5.47
C THR A 3 -14.38 6.78 5.22
N GLU A 4 -13.68 7.53 6.04
CA GLU A 4 -12.24 7.66 5.94
C GLU A 4 -11.54 6.57 6.73
N ILE A 5 -10.54 5.95 6.11
CA ILE A 5 -9.61 5.04 6.80
C ILE A 5 -8.27 5.77 6.88
N SER A 6 -7.76 5.93 8.09
CA SER A 6 -6.50 6.65 8.32
C SER A 6 -5.62 5.79 9.22
N ILE A 7 -4.43 5.46 8.75
CA ILE A 7 -3.50 4.58 9.48
C ILE A 7 -2.11 5.19 9.42
N THR A 8 -1.48 5.31 10.59
CA THR A 8 -0.12 5.83 10.70
C THR A 8 0.79 4.73 11.23
N ARG A 9 1.96 4.58 10.60
CA ARG A 9 2.99 3.61 11.01
C ARG A 9 4.35 4.28 11.00
N VAL A 10 5.22 3.85 11.91
CA VAL A 10 6.62 4.28 11.92
C VAL A 10 7.48 3.06 11.59
N TYR A 11 8.32 3.19 10.57
CA TYR A 11 9.21 2.12 10.14
C TYR A 11 10.66 2.51 10.39
N THR A 12 11.48 1.52 10.74
CA THR A 12 12.93 1.70 10.87
C THR A 12 13.57 1.54 9.49
N ALA A 13 13.33 2.53 8.66
CA ALA A 13 13.80 2.59 7.27
C ALA A 13 13.75 4.05 6.82
N THR A 14 14.59 4.41 5.86
CA THR A 14 14.60 5.78 5.32
C THR A 14 13.38 6.01 4.44
N PRO A 15 12.99 7.28 4.20
CA PRO A 15 11.89 7.57 3.27
C PRO A 15 12.11 6.95 1.89
N GLN A 16 13.34 6.94 1.39
CA GLN A 16 13.67 6.33 0.11
C GLN A 16 13.43 4.83 0.12
N GLN A 17 13.74 4.15 1.22
CA GLN A 17 13.51 2.71 1.35
C GLN A 17 12.02 2.39 1.39
N VAL A 18 11.23 3.17 2.12
CA VAL A 18 9.78 2.97 2.19
C VAL A 18 9.14 3.31 0.85
N TRP A 19 9.60 4.38 0.20
CA TRP A 19 9.16 4.76 -1.14
C TRP A 19 9.41 3.63 -2.15
N ALA A 20 10.61 3.06 -2.12
CA ALA A 20 10.95 1.95 -3.02
C ALA A 20 10.05 0.73 -2.79
N ALA A 21 9.67 0.46 -1.54
CA ALA A 21 8.78 -0.65 -1.22
C ALA A 21 7.39 -0.46 -1.85
N TRP A 22 6.97 0.78 -2.07
CA TRP A 22 5.69 1.11 -2.70
C TRP A 22 5.77 1.19 -4.23
N THR A 23 6.95 1.46 -4.79
CA THR A 23 7.07 1.84 -6.20
C THR A 23 7.85 0.86 -7.06
N GLU A 24 8.54 -0.10 -6.45
CA GLU A 24 9.26 -1.13 -7.19
C GLU A 24 8.49 -2.45 -7.13
N PRO A 25 8.17 -3.05 -8.30
CA PRO A 25 7.30 -4.23 -8.34
C PRO A 25 7.76 -5.40 -7.50
N ASP A 26 9.05 -5.73 -7.51
CA ASP A 26 9.58 -6.83 -6.73
C ASP A 26 9.51 -6.57 -5.22
N GLN A 27 9.60 -5.33 -4.81
CA GLN A 27 9.48 -4.96 -3.41
C GLN A 27 8.01 -4.92 -2.97
N LEU A 28 7.13 -4.35 -3.80
CA LEU A 28 5.70 -4.32 -3.52
C LEU A 28 5.14 -5.74 -3.36
N ALA A 29 5.62 -6.67 -4.17
CA ALA A 29 5.18 -8.06 -4.13
C ALA A 29 5.41 -8.73 -2.78
N ARG A 30 6.34 -8.23 -1.97
CA ARG A 30 6.66 -8.84 -0.68
C ARG A 30 5.63 -8.57 0.40
N TRP A 31 4.85 -7.49 0.26
CA TRP A 31 3.97 -7.08 1.36
C TRP A 31 2.54 -6.75 0.93
N TRP A 32 2.28 -6.55 -0.34
CA TRP A 32 0.95 -6.17 -0.80
C TRP A 32 -0.05 -7.31 -0.56
N GLY A 33 -1.18 -6.96 0.05
CA GLY A 33 -2.22 -7.92 0.41
C GLY A 33 -2.12 -8.36 1.87
N LYS A 34 -3.26 -8.71 2.46
CA LYS A 34 -3.29 -9.23 3.82
C LYS A 34 -2.69 -10.63 3.87
N ARG A 35 -2.34 -11.09 5.05
CA ARG A 35 -1.79 -12.43 5.23
C ARG A 35 -2.73 -13.48 4.65
N GLY A 36 -2.16 -14.44 3.92
CA GLY A 36 -2.91 -15.44 3.19
C GLY A 36 -3.20 -15.06 1.75
N TRP A 37 -2.89 -13.80 1.37
CA TRP A 37 -3.00 -13.31 -0.01
C TRP A 37 -1.64 -12.83 -0.46
N ASN A 38 -1.20 -13.29 -1.61
CA ASN A 38 0.13 -12.95 -2.13
C ASN A 38 0.02 -12.35 -3.51
N ALA A 39 0.77 -11.28 -3.73
CA ALA A 39 0.80 -10.61 -5.04
C ALA A 39 1.47 -11.51 -6.07
N ARG A 40 0.89 -11.56 -7.27
CA ARG A 40 1.51 -12.23 -8.42
C ARG A 40 2.50 -11.25 -9.04
N PRO A 41 3.81 -11.54 -8.99
CA PRO A 41 4.80 -10.58 -9.48
C PRO A 41 4.60 -10.18 -10.95
N ASP A 42 4.15 -11.11 -11.79
CA ASP A 42 3.93 -10.85 -13.22
C ASP A 42 2.68 -10.01 -13.49
N SER A 43 1.83 -9.79 -12.48
CA SER A 43 0.62 -8.98 -12.62
C SER A 43 0.84 -7.51 -12.26
N ILE A 44 2.00 -7.18 -11.68
CA ILE A 44 2.23 -5.86 -11.11
C ILE A 44 2.61 -4.86 -12.21
N VAL A 45 1.85 -3.77 -12.28
CA VAL A 45 2.14 -2.65 -13.17
C VAL A 45 2.22 -1.40 -12.31
N LEU A 46 3.40 -0.79 -12.27
CA LEU A 46 3.63 0.43 -11.49
C LEU A 46 4.28 1.47 -12.41
N ASP A 47 3.43 2.29 -13.04
CA ASP A 47 3.90 3.41 -13.87
C ASP A 47 3.85 4.65 -12.99
N VAL A 48 4.90 4.88 -12.20
CA VAL A 48 4.93 5.85 -11.11
C VAL A 48 5.16 7.25 -11.64
N ARG A 49 4.09 7.84 -12.15
CA ARG A 49 4.06 9.22 -12.64
C ARG A 49 2.62 9.69 -12.66
N PRO A 50 2.35 11.00 -12.61
CA PRO A 50 0.97 11.49 -12.74
C PRO A 50 0.35 11.00 -14.04
N GLY A 51 -0.83 10.37 -13.92
CA GLY A 51 -1.53 9.74 -15.05
C GLY A 51 -1.11 8.29 -15.31
N GLY A 52 -0.09 7.78 -14.63
CA GLY A 52 0.36 6.41 -14.80
C GLY A 52 -0.53 5.40 -14.10
N ALA A 53 -0.47 4.15 -14.54
CA ALA A 53 -1.31 3.08 -14.02
C ALA A 53 -0.69 2.36 -12.84
N PHE A 54 -1.55 1.96 -11.91
CA PHE A 54 -1.22 1.07 -10.80
C PHE A 54 -2.10 -0.17 -10.94
N ARG A 55 -1.51 -1.35 -10.89
CA ARG A 55 -2.29 -2.59 -10.92
C ARG A 55 -1.52 -3.71 -10.25
N VAL A 56 -2.21 -4.47 -9.40
CA VAL A 56 -1.65 -5.66 -8.77
C VAL A 56 -2.76 -6.67 -8.52
N THR A 57 -2.49 -7.94 -8.81
CA THR A 57 -3.39 -9.04 -8.51
C THR A 57 -2.80 -9.87 -7.38
N THR A 58 -3.62 -10.13 -6.36
CA THR A 58 -3.26 -11.01 -5.26
C THR A 58 -4.05 -12.31 -5.36
N VAL A 59 -3.46 -13.39 -4.87
CA VAL A 59 -4.05 -14.74 -4.91
C VAL A 59 -4.14 -15.26 -3.49
N ASN A 60 -5.32 -15.82 -3.17
CA ASN A 60 -5.55 -16.45 -1.86
C ASN A 60 -4.85 -17.81 -1.81
N ASP A 61 -4.07 -18.05 -0.77
CA ASP A 61 -3.28 -19.28 -0.61
C ASP A 61 -4.15 -20.53 -0.45
N GLU A 62 -5.35 -20.38 0.08
CA GLU A 62 -6.21 -21.53 0.39
C GLU A 62 -6.99 -22.03 -0.82
N ASP A 63 -7.60 -21.11 -1.58
CA ASP A 63 -8.55 -21.49 -2.63
C ASP A 63 -8.19 -20.97 -4.02
N GLY A 64 -7.09 -20.20 -4.15
CA GLY A 64 -6.67 -19.65 -5.43
C GLY A 64 -7.50 -18.48 -5.92
N SER A 65 -8.40 -17.94 -5.09
CA SER A 65 -9.18 -16.76 -5.46
C SER A 65 -8.25 -15.60 -5.78
N GLU A 66 -8.67 -14.75 -6.70
CA GLU A 66 -7.88 -13.58 -7.11
C GLU A 66 -8.60 -12.30 -6.79
N MET A 67 -7.85 -11.29 -6.43
CA MET A 67 -8.35 -9.93 -6.26
C MET A 67 -7.39 -8.96 -6.92
N THR A 68 -7.91 -8.08 -7.77
CA THR A 68 -7.11 -7.09 -8.46
C THR A 68 -7.40 -5.70 -7.91
N ASN A 69 -6.33 -5.00 -7.54
CA ASN A 69 -6.39 -3.59 -7.20
C ASN A 69 -5.84 -2.80 -8.38
N GLU A 70 -6.53 -1.76 -8.77
CA GLU A 70 -6.06 -0.88 -9.85
C GLU A 70 -6.45 0.55 -9.59
N GLY A 71 -5.67 1.46 -10.15
CA GLY A 71 -5.91 2.87 -9.99
C GLY A 71 -4.96 3.67 -10.88
N THR A 72 -5.02 4.98 -10.72
CA THR A 72 -4.18 5.91 -11.48
C THR A 72 -3.48 6.83 -10.50
N TYR A 73 -2.17 6.98 -10.69
CA TYR A 73 -1.41 7.97 -9.90
C TYR A 73 -1.86 9.36 -10.33
N THR A 74 -2.20 10.20 -9.37
CA THR A 74 -2.58 11.58 -9.63
C THR A 74 -1.53 12.57 -9.15
N GLU A 75 -0.72 12.18 -8.16
CA GLU A 75 0.39 12.99 -7.69
C GLU A 75 1.53 12.08 -7.28
N VAL A 76 2.74 12.42 -7.70
CA VAL A 76 3.96 11.68 -7.32
C VAL A 76 5.01 12.70 -6.93
N ASP A 77 5.35 12.73 -5.64
CA ASP A 77 6.38 13.62 -5.09
C ASP A 77 7.36 12.77 -4.29
N GLU A 78 8.34 12.23 -4.98
CA GLU A 78 9.33 11.32 -4.40
C GLU A 78 10.28 12.05 -3.44
N PRO A 79 10.55 11.51 -2.26
CA PRO A 79 9.98 10.33 -1.61
C PRO A 79 8.92 10.68 -0.55
N HIS A 80 8.18 11.76 -0.74
CA HIS A 80 7.34 12.36 0.31
C HIS A 80 5.86 12.05 0.19
N ARG A 81 5.33 11.98 -1.03
CA ARG A 81 3.88 11.89 -1.19
C ARG A 81 3.50 11.15 -2.47
N LEU A 82 2.54 10.24 -2.31
CA LEU A 82 2.01 9.43 -3.39
C LEU A 82 0.49 9.47 -3.31
N VAL A 83 -0.16 9.91 -4.38
CA VAL A 83 -1.62 9.95 -4.45
C VAL A 83 -2.09 9.02 -5.56
N LEU A 84 -2.95 8.08 -5.17
CA LEU A 84 -3.46 7.04 -6.05
C LEU A 84 -4.98 7.05 -5.93
N GLY A 85 -5.65 7.75 -6.86
CA GLY A 85 -7.08 7.96 -6.77
C GLY A 85 -7.45 8.70 -5.48
N GLU A 86 -8.25 8.08 -4.63
CA GLU A 86 -8.66 8.65 -3.35
C GLU A 86 -7.70 8.32 -2.21
N THR A 87 -6.65 7.54 -2.50
CA THR A 87 -5.67 7.12 -1.50
C THR A 87 -4.48 8.07 -1.50
N VAL A 88 -4.14 8.56 -0.33
CA VAL A 88 -2.99 9.45 -0.13
C VAL A 88 -2.03 8.78 0.86
N VAL A 89 -0.77 8.64 0.46
CA VAL A 89 0.27 8.10 1.33
C VAL A 89 1.38 9.12 1.43
N THR A 90 1.73 9.49 2.65
CA THR A 90 2.83 10.43 2.89
C THR A 90 3.92 9.76 3.70
N PHE A 91 5.15 10.20 3.48
CA PHE A 91 6.34 9.63 4.13
C PHE A 91 7.14 10.78 4.73
N ARG A 92 7.19 10.83 6.04
CA ARG A 92 7.90 11.89 6.76
C ARG A 92 9.16 11.36 7.41
N ASP A 93 10.28 11.97 7.11
CA ASP A 93 11.58 11.61 7.70
C ASP A 93 11.61 12.04 9.16
N LEU A 94 11.75 11.08 10.08
CA LEU A 94 11.85 11.35 11.51
C LEU A 94 13.30 11.48 11.98
N GLY A 95 14.27 11.27 11.08
CA GLY A 95 15.66 11.20 11.47
C GLY A 95 16.05 9.81 11.97
N ASP A 96 17.33 9.56 12.11
CA ASP A 96 17.88 8.29 12.61
C ASP A 96 17.42 7.07 11.81
N GLY A 97 17.16 7.25 10.50
CA GLY A 97 16.74 6.15 9.64
C GLY A 97 15.32 5.67 9.88
N ARG A 98 14.45 6.52 10.41
CA ARG A 98 13.05 6.20 10.64
C ARG A 98 12.13 7.07 9.80
N THR A 99 11.02 6.51 9.37
CA THR A 99 10.03 7.20 8.55
C THR A 99 8.64 7.00 9.14
N GLU A 100 7.87 8.09 9.22
CA GLU A 100 6.45 8.01 9.55
C GLU A 100 5.67 7.94 8.25
N MET A 101 4.92 6.86 8.07
CA MET A 101 4.05 6.68 6.92
C MET A 101 2.61 6.92 7.37
N HIS A 102 1.92 7.82 6.67
CA HIS A 102 0.50 8.06 6.90
C HIS A 102 -0.28 7.66 5.66
N PHE A 103 -1.22 6.75 5.85
CA PHE A 103 -2.09 6.24 4.79
C PHE A 103 -3.51 6.74 5.05
N GLN A 104 -4.14 7.30 4.03
CA GLN A 104 -5.51 7.79 4.13
C GLN A 104 -6.26 7.47 2.86
N THR A 105 -7.44 6.88 3.02
CA THR A 105 -8.32 6.58 1.88
C THR A 105 -9.76 6.71 2.31
N THR A 106 -10.68 6.74 1.33
CA THR A 106 -12.11 6.77 1.60
C THR A 106 -12.77 5.54 1.00
N THR A 107 -13.84 5.08 1.62
CA THR A 107 -14.59 3.92 1.16
C THR A 107 -16.07 4.10 1.49
N GLU A 108 -16.93 3.49 0.66
CA GLU A 108 -18.37 3.43 0.94
C GLU A 108 -18.72 2.24 1.85
N ALA A 109 -17.76 1.38 2.15
CA ALA A 109 -17.97 0.24 3.04
C ALA A 109 -18.32 0.69 4.46
N SER A 110 -19.11 -0.11 5.15
CA SER A 110 -19.51 0.15 6.54
C SER A 110 -19.62 -1.16 7.30
N GLY A 111 -19.77 -1.08 8.63
CA GLY A 111 -19.95 -2.24 9.49
C GLY A 111 -18.81 -3.24 9.37
N GLU A 112 -19.16 -4.52 9.26
CA GLU A 112 -18.19 -5.62 9.17
C GLU A 112 -17.25 -5.48 7.99
N LEU A 113 -17.77 -5.06 6.84
CA LEU A 113 -16.92 -4.91 5.65
C LEU A 113 -15.84 -3.86 5.86
N LEU A 114 -16.21 -2.75 6.49
CA LEU A 114 -15.25 -1.69 6.82
C LEU A 114 -14.16 -2.23 7.75
N GLN A 115 -14.53 -3.00 8.77
CA GLN A 115 -13.56 -3.58 9.70
C GLN A 115 -12.62 -4.56 9.00
N ARG A 116 -13.14 -5.36 8.07
CA ARG A 116 -12.32 -6.29 7.29
C ARG A 116 -11.32 -5.56 6.39
N MET A 117 -11.77 -4.49 5.74
CA MET A 117 -10.90 -3.69 4.89
C MET A 117 -9.78 -3.06 5.70
N LYS A 118 -10.12 -2.47 6.84
CA LYS A 118 -9.16 -1.84 7.72
C LYS A 118 -8.15 -2.87 8.24
N GLY A 119 -8.62 -4.03 8.70
CA GLY A 119 -7.77 -5.11 9.17
C GLY A 119 -6.85 -5.65 8.09
N GLY A 120 -7.34 -5.72 6.84
CA GLY A 120 -6.53 -6.15 5.71
C GLY A 120 -5.40 -5.18 5.41
N VAL A 121 -5.66 -3.88 5.47
CA VAL A 121 -4.64 -2.86 5.27
C VAL A 121 -3.61 -2.90 6.41
N GLU A 122 -4.07 -3.04 7.64
CA GLU A 122 -3.17 -3.15 8.79
C GLU A 122 -2.27 -4.38 8.68
N SER A 123 -2.82 -5.50 8.24
CA SER A 123 -2.07 -6.73 8.02
C SER A 123 -0.99 -6.54 6.94
N ALA A 124 -1.34 -5.86 5.85
CA ALA A 124 -0.37 -5.56 4.79
C ALA A 124 0.76 -4.68 5.32
N PHE A 125 0.44 -3.70 6.17
CA PHE A 125 1.46 -2.81 6.73
C PHE A 125 2.39 -3.52 7.72
N GLU A 126 1.91 -4.56 8.39
CA GLU A 126 2.79 -5.42 9.20
C GLU A 126 3.76 -6.18 8.31
N ARG A 127 3.28 -6.68 7.18
CA ARG A 127 4.13 -7.35 6.19
C ARG A 127 5.16 -6.37 5.60
N LEU A 128 4.76 -5.12 5.40
CA LEU A 128 5.69 -4.09 4.93
C LEU A 128 6.83 -3.90 5.93
N GLU A 129 6.53 -3.86 7.22
CA GLU A 129 7.55 -3.77 8.25
C GLU A 129 8.53 -4.94 8.15
N GLU A 130 8.03 -6.15 7.97
CA GLU A 130 8.87 -7.34 7.81
C GLU A 130 9.74 -7.24 6.56
N ALA A 131 9.19 -6.72 5.47
CA ALA A 131 9.91 -6.57 4.21
C ALA A 131 11.03 -5.52 4.29
N LEU A 132 10.89 -4.56 5.19
CA LEU A 132 11.87 -3.49 5.36
C LEU A 132 13.03 -3.85 6.30
N ARG A 133 12.97 -5.00 6.94
CA ARG A 133 14.03 -5.45 7.85
C ARG A 133 15.25 -5.95 7.10
#